data_539213ee7c801dd8b989ccde41ab4dd3
#
_entry.id   539213ee7c801dd8b989ccde41ab4dd3
#
_cell.length_a   1.000
_cell.length_b   1.000
_cell.length_c   1.000
_cell.angle_alpha   90.00
_cell.angle_beta   90.00
_cell.angle_gamma   90.00
#
_symmetry.space_group_name_H-M   'P 1'
#
loop_
_entity.id
_entity.type
_entity.pdbx_description
1 polymer ?
#
loop_
_entity_poly.entity_id
_entity_poly.type
_entity_poly.pdbx_seq_one_letter_code
_entity_poly.pdbx_strand_id
1 'polypeptide(L)'
;MKADKTTVVRMLKTARGQIDGILNMIEEDRYCIDISNQIQAAQALLGKANAEVLKAHVHSCVRSALDTGDADQKLEEISLILEKLAKR
;
A
#
# COMPACT_ATOMS: atom_id res chain seq x y z
N MET A 1 1.33 4.76 13.75
CA MET A 1 1.52 4.89 12.29
C MET A 1 1.71 6.36 11.93
N LYS A 2 2.66 6.67 11.06
CA LYS A 2 2.99 8.05 10.69
C LYS A 2 2.10 8.64 9.60
N ALA A 3 1.48 7.79 8.78
CA ALA A 3 0.58 8.25 7.73
C ALA A 3 -0.74 8.75 8.31
N ASP A 4 -1.50 9.51 7.50
CA ASP A 4 -2.84 9.95 7.89
C ASP A 4 -3.76 8.73 7.98
N LYS A 5 -4.13 8.42 9.19
CA LYS A 5 -4.95 7.26 9.50
C LYS A 5 -6.28 7.27 8.75
N THR A 6 -6.94 8.42 8.69
CA THR A 6 -8.23 8.56 8.02
C THR A 6 -8.14 8.24 6.53
N THR A 7 -7.10 8.74 5.86
CA THR A 7 -6.88 8.50 4.44
C THR A 7 -6.63 7.01 4.16
N VAL A 8 -5.74 6.39 4.94
CA VAL A 8 -5.39 4.97 4.75
C VAL A 8 -6.61 4.08 5.02
N VAL A 9 -7.35 4.35 6.08
CA VAL A 9 -8.55 3.58 6.43
C VAL A 9 -9.59 3.70 5.31
N ARG A 10 -9.81 4.89 4.77
CA ARG A 10 -10.76 5.09 3.67
C ARG A 10 -10.37 4.27 2.44
N MET A 11 -9.08 4.29 2.07
CA MET A 11 -8.56 3.53 0.94
C MET A 11 -8.78 2.02 1.14
N LEU A 12 -8.48 1.52 2.34
CA LEU A 12 -8.64 0.10 2.65
C LEU A 12 -10.11 -0.31 2.70
N LYS A 13 -10.99 0.53 3.20
CA LYS A 13 -12.44 0.25 3.17
C LYS A 13 -12.96 0.18 1.74
N THR A 14 -12.48 1.06 0.87
CA THR A 14 -12.83 1.02 -0.55
C THR A 14 -12.33 -0.29 -1.19
N ALA A 15 -11.10 -0.68 -0.90
CA ALA A 15 -10.54 -1.96 -1.39
C ALA A 15 -11.36 -3.15 -0.90
N ARG A 16 -11.79 -3.12 0.37
CA ARG A 16 -12.65 -4.16 0.94
C ARG A 16 -13.96 -4.30 0.15
N GLY A 17 -14.59 -3.17 -0.17
CA GLY A 17 -15.80 -3.18 -0.99
C GLY A 17 -15.55 -3.73 -2.39
N GLN A 18 -14.41 -3.42 -3.00
CA GLN A 18 -14.02 -3.97 -4.29
C GLN A 18 -13.85 -5.49 -4.20
N ILE A 19 -13.24 -5.98 -3.12
CA ILE A 19 -13.06 -7.42 -2.92
C ILE A 19 -14.41 -8.11 -2.77
N ASP A 20 -15.33 -7.53 -2.02
CA ASP A 20 -16.69 -8.07 -1.90
C ASP A 20 -17.37 -8.14 -3.26
N GLY A 21 -17.22 -7.11 -4.09
CA GLY A 21 -17.75 -7.09 -5.45
C GLY A 21 -17.15 -8.18 -6.32
N ILE A 22 -15.86 -8.44 -6.18
CA ILE A 22 -15.17 -9.53 -6.92
C ILE A 22 -15.74 -10.89 -6.51
N LEU A 23 -15.94 -11.09 -5.21
CA LEU A 23 -16.54 -12.34 -4.72
C LEU A 23 -17.93 -12.57 -5.31
N ASN A 24 -18.73 -11.52 -5.43
CA ASN A 24 -20.05 -11.59 -6.06
C ASN A 24 -19.94 -11.93 -7.54
N MET A 25 -18.96 -11.37 -8.24
CA MET A 25 -18.74 -11.68 -9.66
C MET A 25 -18.42 -13.16 -9.85
N ILE A 26 -17.64 -13.75 -8.95
CA ILE A 26 -17.30 -15.17 -8.98
C ILE A 26 -18.54 -16.02 -8.76
N GLU A 27 -19.38 -15.64 -7.79
CA GLU A 27 -20.64 -16.33 -7.52
C GLU A 27 -21.57 -16.32 -8.74
N GLU A 28 -21.56 -15.23 -9.51
CA GLU A 28 -22.38 -15.06 -10.71
C GLU A 28 -21.73 -15.66 -11.96
N ASP A 29 -20.59 -16.29 -11.84
CA ASP A 29 -19.84 -16.85 -12.97
C ASP A 29 -19.57 -15.80 -14.07
N ARG A 30 -19.20 -14.60 -13.66
CA ARG A 30 -18.86 -13.53 -14.61
C ARG A 30 -17.63 -13.92 -15.42
N TYR A 31 -17.47 -13.25 -16.56
CA TYR A 31 -16.35 -13.51 -17.46
C TYR A 31 -15.00 -13.30 -16.74
N CYS A 32 -14.08 -14.26 -16.89
CA CYS A 32 -12.83 -14.27 -16.13
C CYS A 32 -11.96 -13.05 -16.35
N ILE A 33 -11.97 -12.45 -17.55
CA ILE A 33 -11.18 -11.24 -17.82
C ILE A 33 -11.75 -10.04 -17.05
N ASP A 34 -13.07 -9.94 -16.92
CA ASP A 34 -13.70 -8.89 -16.11
C ASP A 34 -13.31 -9.05 -14.64
N ILE A 35 -13.31 -10.27 -14.14
CA ILE A 35 -12.88 -10.56 -12.76
C ILE A 35 -11.41 -10.17 -12.58
N SER A 36 -10.55 -10.54 -13.53
CA SER A 36 -9.13 -10.20 -13.47
C SER A 36 -8.90 -8.69 -13.45
N ASN A 37 -9.64 -7.95 -14.27
CA ASN A 37 -9.55 -6.48 -14.31
C ASN A 37 -9.94 -5.86 -12.96
N GLN A 38 -10.96 -6.41 -12.31
CA GLN A 38 -11.36 -5.94 -10.98
C GLN A 38 -10.35 -6.26 -9.91
N ILE A 39 -9.70 -7.41 -9.99
CA ILE A 39 -8.60 -7.77 -9.09
C ILE A 39 -7.45 -6.78 -9.26
N GLN A 40 -7.09 -6.44 -10.49
CA GLN A 40 -6.04 -5.48 -10.76
C GLN A 40 -6.37 -4.10 -10.19
N ALA A 41 -7.63 -3.68 -10.25
CA ALA A 41 -8.06 -2.41 -9.66
C ALA A 41 -7.90 -2.43 -8.14
N ALA A 42 -8.26 -3.52 -7.48
CA ALA A 42 -8.08 -3.68 -6.04
C ALA A 42 -6.59 -3.67 -5.66
N GLN A 43 -5.76 -4.35 -6.44
CA GLN A 43 -4.31 -4.34 -6.24
C GLN A 43 -3.73 -2.93 -6.35
N ALA A 44 -4.18 -2.16 -7.35
CA ALA A 44 -3.71 -0.79 -7.54
C ALA A 44 -4.06 0.08 -6.32
N LEU A 45 -5.27 -0.07 -5.79
CA LEU A 45 -5.70 0.69 -4.62
C LEU A 45 -4.93 0.29 -3.37
N LEU A 46 -4.69 -1.00 -3.18
CA LEU A 46 -3.87 -1.49 -2.07
C LEU A 46 -2.44 -0.95 -2.19
N GLY A 47 -1.90 -0.91 -3.41
CA GLY A 47 -0.58 -0.32 -3.67
C GLY A 47 -0.52 1.14 -3.30
N LYS A 48 -1.56 1.92 -3.60
CA LYS A 48 -1.63 3.33 -3.21
C LYS A 48 -1.69 3.49 -1.69
N ALA A 49 -2.47 2.67 -1.01
CA ALA A 49 -2.55 2.72 0.44
C ALA A 49 -1.19 2.39 1.07
N ASN A 50 -0.52 1.37 0.54
CA ASN A 50 0.81 0.98 0.99
C ASN A 50 1.82 2.11 0.76
N ALA A 51 1.76 2.77 -0.40
CA ALA A 51 2.64 3.89 -0.69
C ALA A 51 2.44 5.05 0.30
N GLU A 52 1.19 5.34 0.67
CA GLU A 52 0.90 6.37 1.67
C GLU A 52 1.53 6.04 3.03
N VAL A 53 1.43 4.79 3.47
CA VAL A 53 2.03 4.33 4.73
C VAL A 53 3.55 4.46 4.68
N LEU A 54 4.17 3.93 3.62
CA LEU A 54 5.62 3.90 3.49
C LEU A 54 6.22 5.28 3.28
N LYS A 55 5.58 6.12 2.49
CA LYS A 55 6.02 7.50 2.23
C LYS A 55 6.11 8.29 3.53
N ALA A 56 5.09 8.21 4.36
CA ALA A 56 5.07 8.90 5.64
C ALA A 56 6.13 8.35 6.61
N HIS A 57 6.32 7.02 6.61
CA HIS A 57 7.33 6.37 7.41
C HIS A 57 8.75 6.82 7.00
N VAL A 58 9.05 6.79 5.70
CA VAL A 58 10.36 7.20 5.16
C VAL A 58 10.63 8.66 5.50
N HIS A 59 9.66 9.54 5.32
CA HIS A 59 9.79 10.96 5.63
C HIS A 59 10.12 11.16 7.11
N SER A 60 9.44 10.45 8.00
CA SER A 60 9.67 10.51 9.44
C SER A 60 11.06 9.98 9.79
N CYS A 61 11.51 8.89 9.16
CA CYS A 61 12.82 8.30 9.37
C CYS A 61 13.93 9.25 8.97
N VAL A 62 13.81 9.92 7.81
CA VAL A 62 14.80 10.86 7.33
C VAL A 62 14.92 12.04 8.29
N ARG A 63 13.78 12.58 8.72
CA ARG A 63 13.78 13.69 9.68
C ARG A 63 14.45 13.30 10.99
N SER A 64 14.13 12.12 11.51
CA SER A 64 14.73 11.60 12.74
C SER A 64 16.23 11.43 12.59
N ALA A 65 16.69 10.93 11.45
CA ALA A 65 18.11 10.73 11.17
C ALA A 65 18.88 12.06 11.17
N LEU A 66 18.29 13.13 10.65
CA LEU A 66 18.88 14.45 10.66
C LEU A 66 19.03 14.99 12.09
N ASP A 67 18.10 14.66 12.98
CA ASP A 67 18.11 15.11 14.36
C ASP A 67 19.05 14.29 15.25
N THR A 68 19.16 12.98 15.02
CA THR A 68 19.85 12.06 15.93
C THR A 68 21.20 11.56 15.40
N GLY A 69 21.51 11.78 14.13
CA GLY A 69 22.76 11.30 13.53
C GLY A 69 22.77 9.83 13.13
N ASP A 70 21.62 9.15 13.15
CA ASP A 70 21.51 7.73 12.79
C ASP A 70 21.31 7.52 11.29
N ALA A 71 21.97 8.34 10.45
CA ALA A 71 21.73 8.37 9.02
C ALA A 71 22.00 7.03 8.34
N ASP A 72 23.09 6.35 8.69
CA ASP A 72 23.46 5.08 8.04
C ASP A 72 22.43 4.00 8.31
N GLN A 73 21.95 3.88 9.55
CA GLN A 73 20.94 2.90 9.93
C GLN A 73 19.61 3.18 9.22
N LYS A 74 19.22 4.44 9.12
CA LYS A 74 17.97 4.81 8.46
C LYS A 74 18.04 4.63 6.95
N LEU A 75 19.19 4.88 6.34
CA LEU A 75 19.39 4.61 4.91
C LEU A 75 19.25 3.12 4.61
N GLU A 76 19.79 2.25 5.46
CA GLU A 76 19.64 0.82 5.29
C GLU A 76 18.18 0.39 5.39
N GLU A 77 17.43 0.93 6.35
CA GLU A 77 16.00 0.67 6.50
C GLU A 77 15.23 1.08 5.24
N ILE A 78 15.49 2.27 4.71
CA ILE A 78 14.87 2.77 3.47
C ILE A 78 15.20 1.85 2.30
N SER A 79 16.46 1.41 2.19
CA SER A 79 16.87 0.50 1.13
C SER A 79 16.09 -0.82 1.17
N LEU A 80 15.85 -1.37 2.35
CA LEU A 80 15.06 -2.59 2.51
C LEU A 80 13.61 -2.38 2.08
N ILE A 81 13.02 -1.23 2.40
CA ILE A 81 11.66 -0.89 1.98
C ILE A 81 11.57 -0.81 0.46
N LEU A 82 12.52 -0.13 -0.18
CA LEU A 82 12.56 -0.01 -1.64
C LEU A 82 12.74 -1.37 -2.30
N GLU A 83 13.58 -2.23 -1.72
CA GLU A 83 13.78 -3.58 -2.22
C GLU A 83 12.49 -4.39 -2.20
N LYS A 84 11.73 -4.32 -1.11
CA LYS A 84 10.44 -5.00 -1.00
C LYS A 84 9.45 -4.52 -2.05
N LEU A 85 9.39 -3.22 -2.29
CA LEU A 85 8.49 -2.65 -3.30
C LEU A 85 8.87 -3.10 -4.70
N ALA A 86 10.16 -3.21 -4.99
CA ALA A 86 10.64 -3.64 -6.31
C ALA A 86 10.33 -5.10 -6.62
N LYS A 87 10.16 -5.94 -5.61
CA LYS A 87 9.88 -7.37 -5.78
C LYS A 87 8.42 -7.72 -6.03
N ARG A 88 7.55 -6.75 -6.05
CA ARG A 88 6.11 -6.96 -6.24
C ARG A 88 5.76 -7.43 -7.64
#